data_bb44adf69522e0aceb6c71395a8f3634
#
_entry.id   bb44adf69522e0aceb6c71395a8f3634
#
_cell.length_a   1.000
_cell.length_b   1.000
_cell.length_c   1.000
_cell.angle_alpha   90.00
_cell.angle_beta   90.00
_cell.angle_gamma   90.00
#
_symmetry.space_group_name_H-M   'P 1'
#
loop_
_entity.id
_entity.type
_entity.pdbx_description
1 polymer ?
#
loop_
_entity_poly.entity_id
_entity_poly.type
_entity_poly.pdbx_seq_one_letter_code
_entity_poly.pdbx_strand_id
1 'polypeptide(L)'
;FFYRKTRARTKTKNKFVSKKEKIIKNYQIIFFGGFQVFDKNNQDITNKFSPLLKELFLLLWLHTFYKNKGLSSEKLEETLWGIKSDSNARNNRSVNIAKLRVLLKQVANVEISKKTGYWKLHFLDDQLETDLSVLLEILKNKNALSQNQIESLLDILRNGPVLNNVTYEWLDSFKSDINDKVIDVLLTFSKSFNTKNDP
;
A
#
# COMPACT_ATOMS: atom_id res chain seq x y z
N PHE A 1 58.05 -32.29 -38.90
CA PHE A 1 57.55 -30.98 -38.40
C PHE A 1 56.02 -30.94 -38.50
N PHE A 2 55.30 -31.25 -37.39
CA PHE A 2 53.86 -31.16 -37.31
C PHE A 2 53.51 -29.97 -36.46
N TYR A 3 52.89 -28.94 -37.01
CA TYR A 3 52.32 -27.81 -36.31
C TYR A 3 50.90 -28.16 -35.88
N ARG A 4 50.67 -28.35 -34.56
CA ARG A 4 49.34 -28.46 -33.96
C ARG A 4 48.77 -27.06 -33.77
N LYS A 5 47.74 -26.67 -34.54
CA LYS A 5 46.92 -25.50 -34.31
C LYS A 5 45.97 -25.76 -33.14
N THR A 6 46.24 -25.16 -32.00
CA THR A 6 45.30 -25.11 -30.87
C THR A 6 44.19 -24.09 -31.18
N ARG A 7 42.97 -24.59 -31.35
CA ARG A 7 41.75 -23.74 -31.40
C ARG A 7 41.42 -23.25 -30.02
N ALA A 8 41.60 -21.95 -29.75
CA ALA A 8 41.05 -21.27 -28.59
C ALA A 8 39.53 -21.22 -28.70
N ARG A 9 38.83 -21.92 -27.80
CA ARG A 9 37.38 -21.78 -27.58
C ARG A 9 37.12 -20.51 -26.82
N THR A 10 36.69 -19.45 -27.49
CA THR A 10 36.13 -18.24 -26.89
C THR A 10 34.79 -18.62 -26.20
N LYS A 11 34.81 -18.73 -24.88
CA LYS A 11 33.60 -18.82 -24.06
C LYS A 11 32.99 -17.43 -24.00
N THR A 12 32.01 -17.16 -24.83
CA THR A 12 31.10 -16.03 -24.71
C THR A 12 30.28 -16.25 -23.44
N LYS A 13 30.68 -15.62 -22.33
CA LYS A 13 29.85 -15.49 -21.13
C LYS A 13 28.76 -14.49 -21.43
N ASN A 14 27.57 -15.00 -21.79
CA ASN A 14 26.35 -14.22 -21.75
C ASN A 14 26.11 -13.80 -20.29
N LYS A 15 26.56 -12.60 -19.95
CA LYS A 15 26.13 -11.90 -18.75
C LYS A 15 24.71 -11.37 -19.00
N PHE A 16 23.70 -12.22 -18.76
CA PHE A 16 22.38 -11.73 -18.43
C PHE A 16 22.43 -11.14 -17.02
N VAL A 17 22.98 -9.95 -16.90
CA VAL A 17 22.75 -9.10 -15.73
C VAL A 17 21.39 -8.46 -16.00
N SER A 18 20.32 -9.08 -15.52
CA SER A 18 19.05 -8.39 -15.36
C SER A 18 19.25 -7.30 -14.30
N LYS A 19 19.61 -6.11 -14.77
CA LYS A 19 19.50 -4.90 -13.97
C LYS A 19 18.00 -4.70 -13.75
N LYS A 20 17.48 -5.26 -12.63
CA LYS A 20 16.19 -4.88 -12.10
C LYS A 20 16.32 -3.41 -11.66
N GLU A 21 16.18 -2.50 -12.59
CA GLU A 21 15.80 -1.14 -12.25
C GLU A 21 14.38 -1.24 -11.69
N LYS A 22 14.31 -1.29 -10.37
CA LYS A 22 13.09 -1.11 -9.62
C LYS A 22 12.60 0.28 -10.02
N ILE A 23 11.58 0.37 -10.87
CA ILE A 23 10.82 1.61 -11.03
C ILE A 23 10.07 1.77 -9.72
N ILE A 24 10.78 2.28 -8.72
CA ILE A 24 10.16 2.65 -7.44
C ILE A 24 9.49 3.99 -7.75
N LYS A 25 8.20 3.96 -8.09
CA LYS A 25 7.38 5.12 -7.89
C LYS A 25 7.59 5.49 -6.42
N ASN A 26 8.08 6.70 -6.13
CA ASN A 26 8.42 7.11 -4.76
C ASN A 26 7.14 7.36 -3.95
N TYR A 27 6.50 6.27 -3.51
CA TYR A 27 5.38 6.36 -2.59
C TYR A 27 5.89 6.73 -1.19
N GLN A 28 5.37 7.79 -0.59
CA GLN A 28 5.68 8.12 0.81
C GLN A 28 5.07 7.12 1.80
N ILE A 29 4.01 6.42 1.41
CA ILE A 29 3.42 5.36 2.24
C ILE A 29 3.24 4.13 1.37
N ILE A 30 3.80 3.02 1.81
CA ILE A 30 3.78 1.72 1.12
C ILE A 30 2.97 0.74 1.95
N PHE A 31 2.08 0.02 1.29
CA PHE A 31 1.24 -1.03 1.89
C PHE A 31 1.58 -2.43 1.32
N PHE A 32 2.07 -2.52 0.08
CA PHE A 32 2.41 -3.80 -0.53
C PHE A 32 3.85 -4.23 -0.20
N GLY A 33 4.02 -5.52 0.19
CA GLY A 33 5.30 -6.07 0.66
C GLY A 33 5.62 -5.69 2.11
N GLY A 34 4.77 -4.87 2.75
CA GLY A 34 4.88 -4.46 4.14
C GLY A 34 4.65 -2.97 4.33
N PHE A 35 4.23 -2.59 5.53
CA PHE A 35 3.99 -1.21 5.88
C PHE A 35 5.31 -0.45 6.00
N GLN A 36 5.47 0.63 5.20
CA GLN A 36 6.60 1.54 5.24
C GLN A 36 6.13 2.98 5.08
N VAL A 37 6.81 3.92 5.72
CA VAL A 37 6.51 5.35 5.67
C VAL A 37 7.79 6.14 5.49
N PHE A 38 7.79 7.03 4.51
CA PHE A 38 8.90 7.92 4.20
C PHE A 38 8.49 9.37 4.44
N ASP A 39 9.39 10.17 4.96
CA ASP A 39 9.15 11.61 5.14
C ASP A 39 9.32 12.40 3.83
N LYS A 40 9.10 13.72 3.89
CA LYS A 40 9.25 14.64 2.74
C LYS A 40 10.66 14.66 2.13
N ASN A 41 11.67 14.20 2.89
CA ASN A 41 13.05 14.08 2.43
C ASN A 41 13.38 12.65 1.96
N ASN A 42 12.36 11.79 1.80
CA ASN A 42 12.49 10.39 1.42
C ASN A 42 13.29 9.54 2.43
N GLN A 43 13.29 9.93 3.71
CA GLN A 43 13.89 9.15 4.79
C GLN A 43 12.85 8.20 5.37
N ASP A 44 13.23 6.93 5.59
CA ASP A 44 12.36 5.95 6.24
C ASP A 44 12.13 6.32 7.71
N ILE A 45 10.89 6.61 8.03
CA ILE A 45 10.42 6.95 9.38
C ILE A 45 9.44 5.90 9.94
N THR A 46 9.38 4.72 9.33
CA THR A 46 8.48 3.62 9.73
C THR A 46 8.64 3.25 11.21
N ASN A 47 9.86 3.30 11.73
CA ASN A 47 10.19 3.01 13.13
C ASN A 47 9.61 4.03 14.14
N LYS A 48 9.26 5.25 13.70
CA LYS A 48 8.58 6.25 14.54
C LYS A 48 7.12 5.90 14.80
N PHE A 49 6.53 5.00 14.00
CA PHE A 49 5.19 4.49 14.20
C PHE A 49 5.23 3.35 15.23
N SER A 50 5.00 3.66 16.50
CA SER A 50 4.76 2.61 17.50
C SER A 50 3.64 1.66 17.05
N PRO A 51 3.55 0.41 17.55
CA PRO A 51 2.49 -0.52 17.17
C PRO A 51 1.09 0.10 17.20
N LEU A 52 0.77 0.82 18.28
CA LEU A 52 -0.53 1.50 18.45
C LEU A 52 -0.75 2.64 17.43
N LEU A 53 0.27 3.45 17.14
CA LEU A 53 0.15 4.52 16.15
C LEU A 53 0.03 3.98 14.72
N LYS A 54 0.70 2.89 14.42
CA LYS A 54 0.56 2.16 13.16
C LYS A 54 -0.87 1.65 13.01
N GLU A 55 -1.39 0.98 14.04
CA GLU A 55 -2.74 0.43 14.04
C GLU A 55 -3.79 1.53 13.88
N LEU A 56 -3.68 2.62 14.65
CA LEU A 56 -4.54 3.79 14.54
C LEU A 56 -4.52 4.40 13.13
N PHE A 57 -3.32 4.54 12.53
CA PHE A 57 -3.19 5.06 11.18
C PHE A 57 -3.88 4.15 10.16
N LEU A 58 -3.62 2.84 10.21
CA LEU A 58 -4.22 1.87 9.29
C LEU A 58 -5.74 1.82 9.41
N LEU A 59 -6.29 1.85 10.63
CA LEU A 59 -7.73 1.95 10.87
C LEU A 59 -8.32 3.20 10.20
N LEU A 60 -7.73 4.36 10.45
CA LEU A 60 -8.21 5.61 9.87
C LEU A 60 -8.08 5.61 8.35
N TRP A 61 -6.94 5.14 7.81
CA TRP A 61 -6.69 5.13 6.38
C TRP A 61 -7.69 4.21 5.65
N LEU A 62 -7.79 2.95 6.08
CA LEU A 62 -8.66 1.96 5.43
C LEU A 62 -10.14 2.33 5.53
N HIS A 63 -10.58 2.84 6.67
CA HIS A 63 -11.97 3.30 6.81
C HIS A 63 -12.27 4.56 6.01
N THR A 64 -11.29 5.46 5.85
CA THR A 64 -11.48 6.68 5.05
C THR A 64 -11.49 6.39 3.57
N PHE A 65 -10.44 5.73 3.05
CA PHE A 65 -10.21 5.63 1.60
C PHE A 65 -10.73 4.33 1.00
N TYR A 66 -10.68 3.22 1.75
CA TYR A 66 -11.16 1.94 1.25
C TYR A 66 -12.66 1.76 1.47
N LYS A 67 -13.16 2.00 2.69
CA LYS A 67 -14.60 1.92 3.01
C LYS A 67 -15.37 3.21 2.70
N ASN A 68 -14.67 4.31 2.38
CA ASN A 68 -15.22 5.64 2.08
C ASN A 68 -16.22 6.18 3.13
N LYS A 69 -16.10 5.77 4.38
CA LYS A 69 -17.05 6.10 5.46
C LYS A 69 -16.41 6.86 6.62
N GLY A 70 -15.17 6.55 6.97
CA GLY A 70 -14.53 6.95 8.21
C GLY A 70 -14.87 6.01 9.38
N LEU A 71 -14.38 6.33 10.58
CA LEU A 71 -14.46 5.46 11.75
C LEU A 71 -15.10 6.18 12.93
N SER A 72 -16.13 5.60 13.56
CA SER A 72 -16.74 6.18 14.76
C SER A 72 -15.77 6.13 15.96
N SER A 73 -15.99 6.98 16.97
CA SER A 73 -15.16 6.97 18.18
C SER A 73 -15.25 5.65 18.91
N GLU A 74 -16.47 5.11 19.04
CA GLU A 74 -16.74 3.85 19.74
C GLU A 74 -15.98 2.69 19.06
N LYS A 75 -16.08 2.58 17.73
CA LYS A 75 -15.41 1.51 17.00
C LYS A 75 -13.90 1.61 17.06
N LEU A 76 -13.36 2.85 17.00
CA LEU A 76 -11.94 3.10 17.16
C LEU A 76 -11.44 2.71 18.55
N GLU A 77 -12.16 3.10 19.59
CA GLU A 77 -11.83 2.80 20.99
C GLU A 77 -11.94 1.30 21.28
N GLU A 78 -13.02 0.66 20.81
CA GLU A 78 -13.21 -0.79 20.93
C GLU A 78 -12.08 -1.58 20.27
N THR A 79 -11.70 -1.19 19.06
CA THR A 79 -10.67 -1.92 18.30
C THR A 79 -9.28 -1.76 18.93
N LEU A 80 -8.92 -0.55 19.37
CA LEU A 80 -7.57 -0.27 19.87
C LEU A 80 -7.37 -0.65 21.35
N TRP A 81 -8.43 -0.62 22.16
CA TRP A 81 -8.31 -0.80 23.61
C TRP A 81 -9.29 -1.82 24.20
N GLY A 82 -10.14 -2.44 23.37
CA GLY A 82 -11.10 -3.47 23.82
C GLY A 82 -12.16 -2.96 24.82
N ILE A 83 -12.28 -1.65 25.01
CA ILE A 83 -13.09 -1.04 26.04
C ILE A 83 -14.21 -0.22 25.40
N LYS A 84 -15.44 -0.38 25.90
CA LYS A 84 -16.52 0.57 25.60
C LYS A 84 -16.14 1.96 26.12
N SER A 85 -16.40 2.98 25.30
CA SER A 85 -16.02 4.38 25.49
C SER A 85 -16.17 4.87 26.93
N ASP A 86 -15.05 4.99 27.65
CA ASP A 86 -14.94 5.63 28.95
C ASP A 86 -14.05 6.89 28.89
N SER A 87 -13.79 7.54 30.01
CA SER A 87 -12.93 8.72 30.07
C SER A 87 -11.48 8.41 29.69
N ASN A 88 -10.98 7.24 30.06
CA ASN A 88 -9.61 6.81 29.75
C ASN A 88 -9.43 6.52 28.25
N ALA A 89 -10.39 5.83 27.63
CA ALA A 89 -10.39 5.58 26.20
C ALA A 89 -10.42 6.88 25.39
N ARG A 90 -11.23 7.86 25.81
CA ARG A 90 -11.27 9.20 25.16
C ARG A 90 -9.94 9.94 25.27
N ASN A 91 -9.31 9.91 26.45
CA ASN A 91 -8.00 10.52 26.65
C ASN A 91 -6.94 9.84 25.79
N ASN A 92 -6.88 8.51 25.81
CA ASN A 92 -5.94 7.73 25.01
C ASN A 92 -6.11 8.03 23.51
N ARG A 93 -7.35 8.07 23.02
CA ARG A 93 -7.64 8.46 21.63
C ARG A 93 -7.10 9.86 21.32
N SER A 94 -7.40 10.86 22.16
CA SER A 94 -7.00 12.24 21.93
C SER A 94 -5.47 12.40 21.87
N VAL A 95 -4.76 11.77 22.79
CA VAL A 95 -3.31 11.78 22.86
C VAL A 95 -2.69 11.08 21.63
N ASN A 96 -3.21 9.91 21.26
CA ASN A 96 -2.65 9.17 20.13
C ASN A 96 -2.97 9.83 18.77
N ILE A 97 -4.15 10.44 18.62
CA ILE A 97 -4.47 11.25 17.42
C ILE A 97 -3.53 12.46 17.34
N ALA A 98 -3.23 13.13 18.45
CA ALA A 98 -2.29 14.24 18.45
C ALA A 98 -0.87 13.79 18.04
N LYS A 99 -0.39 12.68 18.58
CA LYS A 99 0.91 12.08 18.20
C LYS A 99 0.93 11.70 16.72
N LEU A 100 -0.12 11.05 16.22
CA LEU A 100 -0.23 10.66 14.82
C LEU A 100 -0.23 11.88 13.88
N ARG A 101 -0.92 12.96 14.23
CA ARG A 101 -0.88 14.23 13.47
C ARG A 101 0.55 14.78 13.34
N VAL A 102 1.33 14.73 14.42
CA VAL A 102 2.73 15.21 14.40
C VAL A 102 3.58 14.35 13.46
N LEU A 103 3.40 13.03 13.47
CA LEU A 103 4.12 12.15 12.55
C LEU A 103 3.71 12.36 11.10
N LEU A 104 2.42 12.42 10.82
CA LEU A 104 1.92 12.59 9.46
C LEU A 104 2.33 13.91 8.80
N LYS A 105 2.52 14.99 9.58
CA LYS A 105 3.06 16.26 9.07
C LYS A 105 4.47 16.14 8.49
N GLN A 106 5.25 15.14 8.92
CA GLN A 106 6.56 14.84 8.34
C GLN A 106 6.45 14.18 6.96
N VAL A 107 5.34 13.49 6.69
CA VAL A 107 5.06 12.78 5.43
C VAL A 107 4.44 13.72 4.40
N ALA A 108 3.32 14.33 4.75
CA ALA A 108 2.53 15.18 3.88
C ALA A 108 1.65 16.15 4.69
N ASN A 109 0.95 17.01 3.99
CA ASN A 109 -0.05 17.88 4.61
C ASN A 109 -1.34 17.08 4.84
N VAL A 110 -1.43 16.45 6.01
CA VAL A 110 -2.53 15.55 6.39
C VAL A 110 -3.30 16.10 7.57
N GLU A 111 -4.61 16.16 7.43
CA GLU A 111 -5.53 16.47 8.52
C GLU A 111 -6.23 15.20 9.01
N ILE A 112 -6.32 15.05 10.34
CA ILE A 112 -7.22 14.08 10.98
C ILE A 112 -8.35 14.86 11.60
N SER A 113 -9.56 14.74 11.08
CA SER A 113 -10.73 15.46 11.56
C SER A 113 -11.87 14.53 11.91
N LYS A 114 -12.76 15.01 12.80
CA LYS A 114 -14.03 14.34 13.12
C LYS A 114 -15.17 15.21 12.60
N LYS A 115 -15.77 14.76 11.47
CA LYS A 115 -16.95 15.41 10.90
C LYS A 115 -18.11 14.41 10.92
N THR A 116 -19.34 14.88 11.20
CA THR A 116 -20.55 14.03 11.23
C THR A 116 -20.43 12.76 12.09
N GLY A 117 -19.65 12.83 13.19
CA GLY A 117 -19.46 11.69 14.10
C GLY A 117 -18.31 10.74 13.75
N TYR A 118 -17.72 10.86 12.55
CA TYR A 118 -16.70 9.94 12.06
C TYR A 118 -15.32 10.61 11.92
N TRP A 119 -14.29 9.90 12.36
CA TRP A 119 -12.90 10.25 12.15
C TRP A 119 -12.48 9.90 10.72
N LYS A 120 -11.84 10.85 10.05
CA LYS A 120 -11.31 10.69 8.68
C LYS A 120 -9.92 11.30 8.55
N LEU A 121 -9.15 10.76 7.62
CA LEU A 121 -7.93 11.37 7.10
C LEU A 121 -8.28 12.22 5.87
N HIS A 122 -7.67 13.41 5.77
CA HIS A 122 -7.75 14.27 4.61
C HIS A 122 -6.33 14.64 4.19
N PHE A 123 -5.93 14.25 2.99
CA PHE A 123 -4.71 14.77 2.37
C PHE A 123 -5.06 16.11 1.73
N LEU A 124 -4.36 17.17 2.15
CA LEU A 124 -4.60 18.51 1.66
C LEU A 124 -3.76 18.80 0.41
N ASP A 125 -2.72 18.00 0.17
CA ASP A 125 -1.90 18.03 -1.03
C ASP A 125 -2.38 16.94 -1.98
N ASP A 126 -2.75 17.31 -3.21
CA ASP A 126 -3.18 16.35 -4.26
C ASP A 126 -2.07 15.37 -4.70
N GLN A 127 -0.88 15.48 -4.11
CA GLN A 127 0.32 14.77 -4.56
C GLN A 127 0.67 13.51 -3.74
N LEU A 128 -0.02 13.22 -2.63
CA LEU A 128 0.30 12.03 -1.86
C LEU A 128 -0.34 10.79 -2.50
N GLU A 129 0.38 10.15 -3.39
CA GLU A 129 0.03 8.82 -3.87
C GLU A 129 0.61 7.75 -2.96
N THR A 130 -0.19 6.72 -2.66
CA THR A 130 0.26 5.47 -2.06
C THR A 130 0.06 4.33 -3.05
N ASP A 131 0.81 3.25 -2.92
CA ASP A 131 0.63 2.06 -3.77
C ASP A 131 -0.81 1.52 -3.66
N LEU A 132 -1.40 1.57 -2.46
CA LEU A 132 -2.79 1.15 -2.26
C LEU A 132 -3.80 2.15 -2.86
N SER A 133 -3.54 3.46 -2.87
CA SER A 133 -4.44 4.43 -3.52
C SER A 133 -4.45 4.25 -5.05
N VAL A 134 -3.29 3.98 -5.64
CA VAL A 134 -3.17 3.66 -7.07
C VAL A 134 -3.91 2.36 -7.40
N LEU A 135 -3.74 1.33 -6.57
CA LEU A 135 -4.52 0.10 -6.73
C LEU A 135 -6.03 0.36 -6.68
N LEU A 136 -6.51 1.12 -5.69
CA LEU A 136 -7.95 1.43 -5.56
C LEU A 136 -8.51 2.16 -6.79
N GLU A 137 -7.72 3.02 -7.42
CA GLU A 137 -8.11 3.69 -8.66
C GLU A 137 -8.20 2.71 -9.84
N ILE A 138 -7.24 1.79 -9.95
CA ILE A 138 -7.27 0.71 -10.94
C ILE A 138 -8.52 -0.16 -10.75
N LEU A 139 -8.84 -0.54 -9.51
CA LEU A 139 -9.99 -1.38 -9.18
C LEU A 139 -11.34 -0.74 -9.53
N LYS A 140 -11.45 0.60 -9.50
CA LYS A 140 -12.68 1.30 -9.94
C LYS A 140 -12.94 1.13 -11.43
N ASN A 141 -11.89 1.04 -12.24
CA ASN A 141 -11.94 1.00 -13.70
C ASN A 141 -11.71 -0.40 -14.29
N LYS A 142 -11.93 -1.46 -13.52
CA LYS A 142 -11.54 -2.85 -13.81
C LYS A 142 -11.93 -3.39 -15.19
N ASN A 143 -12.99 -2.87 -15.80
CA ASN A 143 -13.52 -3.34 -17.08
C ASN A 143 -12.83 -2.72 -18.32
N ALA A 144 -12.01 -1.67 -18.13
CA ALA A 144 -11.41 -0.92 -19.24
C ALA A 144 -9.98 -0.45 -18.85
N LEU A 145 -9.14 -1.38 -18.41
CA LEU A 145 -7.77 -1.05 -18.01
C LEU A 145 -6.89 -0.80 -19.22
N SER A 146 -6.15 0.30 -19.19
CA SER A 146 -5.08 0.57 -20.12
C SER A 146 -3.84 -0.30 -19.83
N GLN A 147 -2.96 -0.45 -20.82
CA GLN A 147 -1.69 -1.16 -20.65
C GLN A 147 -0.88 -0.60 -19.48
N ASN A 148 -0.78 0.73 -19.36
CA ASN A 148 -0.05 1.39 -18.27
C ASN A 148 -0.63 1.09 -16.88
N GLN A 149 -1.96 0.95 -16.76
CA GLN A 149 -2.60 0.58 -15.49
C GLN A 149 -2.29 -0.87 -15.10
N ILE A 150 -2.25 -1.78 -16.07
CA ILE A 150 -1.85 -3.17 -15.84
C ILE A 150 -0.38 -3.25 -15.41
N GLU A 151 0.52 -2.52 -16.07
CA GLU A 151 1.93 -2.46 -15.68
C GLU A 151 2.08 -1.91 -14.25
N SER A 152 1.38 -0.83 -13.91
CA SER A 152 1.35 -0.27 -12.56
C SER A 152 0.82 -1.27 -11.53
N LEU A 153 -0.24 -2.03 -11.86
CA LEU A 153 -0.78 -3.08 -11.00
C LEU A 153 0.27 -4.17 -10.75
N LEU A 154 0.91 -4.67 -11.81
CA LEU A 154 1.93 -5.70 -11.70
C LEU A 154 3.14 -5.23 -10.88
N ASP A 155 3.55 -3.97 -11.03
CA ASP A 155 4.65 -3.39 -10.25
C ASP A 155 4.32 -3.31 -8.76
N ILE A 156 3.08 -2.93 -8.41
CA ILE A 156 2.60 -2.96 -7.02
C ILE A 156 2.65 -4.39 -6.47
N LEU A 157 2.10 -5.36 -7.20
CA LEU A 157 2.00 -6.75 -6.76
C LEU A 157 3.37 -7.45 -6.63
N ARG A 158 4.38 -7.04 -7.39
CA ARG A 158 5.76 -7.54 -7.26
C ARG A 158 6.41 -7.22 -5.92
N ASN A 159 5.92 -6.23 -5.19
CA ASN A 159 6.40 -5.93 -3.84
C ASN A 159 5.97 -6.98 -2.81
N GLY A 160 4.96 -7.79 -3.10
CA GLY A 160 4.42 -8.83 -2.23
C GLY A 160 3.00 -8.54 -1.74
N PRO A 161 2.45 -9.35 -0.83
CA PRO A 161 1.10 -9.18 -0.32
C PRO A 161 0.90 -7.86 0.42
N VAL A 162 -0.34 -7.36 0.41
CA VAL A 162 -0.71 -6.15 1.15
C VAL A 162 -0.50 -6.34 2.65
N LEU A 163 0.22 -5.38 3.27
CA LEU A 163 0.49 -5.35 4.72
C LEU A 163 1.02 -6.69 5.27
N ASN A 164 1.96 -7.31 4.54
CA ASN A 164 2.50 -8.63 4.86
C ASN A 164 3.13 -8.72 6.27
N ASN A 165 3.72 -7.62 6.76
CA ASN A 165 4.37 -7.53 8.06
C ASN A 165 3.46 -7.01 9.20
N VAL A 166 2.14 -6.99 8.98
CA VAL A 166 1.14 -6.48 9.96
C VAL A 166 0.09 -7.56 10.22
N THR A 167 -0.14 -7.89 11.50
CA THR A 167 -0.99 -9.02 11.92
C THR A 167 -2.05 -8.59 12.93
N TYR A 168 -2.87 -7.59 12.58
CA TYR A 168 -4.04 -7.24 13.40
C TYR A 168 -5.24 -8.07 12.94
N GLU A 169 -5.97 -8.70 13.87
CA GLU A 169 -7.11 -9.56 13.58
C GLU A 169 -8.17 -8.87 12.70
N TRP A 170 -8.52 -7.61 13.02
CA TRP A 170 -9.50 -6.83 12.25
C TRP A 170 -9.05 -6.55 10.80
N LEU A 171 -7.75 -6.63 10.52
CA LEU A 171 -7.16 -6.32 9.21
C LEU A 171 -7.35 -7.45 8.19
N ASP A 172 -7.54 -8.69 8.63
CA ASP A 172 -7.61 -9.85 7.75
C ASP A 172 -8.76 -9.76 6.75
N SER A 173 -9.90 -9.23 7.18
CA SER A 173 -11.04 -8.99 6.28
C SER A 173 -10.72 -7.99 5.16
N PHE A 174 -9.92 -6.95 5.45
CA PHE A 174 -9.47 -5.99 4.43
C PHE A 174 -8.45 -6.61 3.48
N LYS A 175 -7.51 -7.40 3.99
CA LYS A 175 -6.51 -8.10 3.17
C LYS A 175 -7.18 -9.07 2.20
N SER A 176 -8.12 -9.87 2.70
CA SER A 176 -8.89 -10.82 1.88
C SER A 176 -9.66 -10.09 0.79
N ASP A 177 -10.44 -9.07 1.14
CA ASP A 177 -11.26 -8.31 0.19
C ASP A 177 -10.41 -7.59 -0.89
N ILE A 178 -9.22 -7.07 -0.52
CA ILE A 178 -8.28 -6.49 -1.48
C ILE A 178 -7.72 -7.57 -2.42
N ASN A 179 -7.31 -8.72 -1.89
CA ASN A 179 -6.77 -9.82 -2.69
C ASN A 179 -7.82 -10.36 -3.68
N ASP A 180 -9.06 -10.56 -3.24
CA ASP A 180 -10.16 -11.05 -4.08
C ASP A 180 -10.42 -10.09 -5.24
N LYS A 181 -10.42 -8.78 -4.98
CA LYS A 181 -10.58 -7.75 -6.03
C LYS A 181 -9.41 -7.73 -7.02
N VAL A 182 -8.19 -7.91 -6.54
CA VAL A 182 -7.00 -8.01 -7.41
C VAL A 182 -7.11 -9.23 -8.32
N ILE A 183 -7.49 -10.38 -7.78
CA ILE A 183 -7.69 -11.61 -8.55
C ILE A 183 -8.78 -11.40 -9.62
N ASP A 184 -9.90 -10.79 -9.25
CA ASP A 184 -11.01 -10.51 -10.20
C ASP A 184 -10.55 -9.62 -11.37
N VAL A 185 -9.76 -8.58 -11.08
CA VAL A 185 -9.18 -7.70 -12.12
C VAL A 185 -8.25 -8.46 -13.05
N LEU A 186 -7.34 -9.27 -12.50
CA LEU A 186 -6.38 -10.05 -13.30
C LEU A 186 -7.11 -11.08 -14.19
N LEU A 187 -8.14 -11.74 -13.67
CA LEU A 187 -8.96 -12.67 -14.44
C LEU A 187 -9.75 -11.96 -15.55
N THR A 188 -10.31 -10.79 -15.26
CA THR A 188 -11.03 -9.99 -16.25
C THR A 188 -10.11 -9.55 -17.38
N PHE A 189 -8.91 -9.08 -17.03
CA PHE A 189 -7.90 -8.68 -18.02
C PHE A 189 -7.44 -9.87 -18.87
N SER A 190 -7.15 -11.03 -18.28
CA SER A 190 -6.72 -12.22 -19.03
C SER A 190 -7.76 -12.69 -20.04
N LYS A 191 -9.04 -12.64 -19.70
CA LYS A 191 -10.13 -12.96 -20.63
C LYS A 191 -10.20 -11.99 -21.82
N SER A 192 -10.06 -10.69 -21.55
CA SER A 192 -10.07 -9.67 -22.61
C SER A 192 -8.87 -9.77 -23.55
N PHE A 193 -7.76 -10.30 -23.08
CA PHE A 193 -6.56 -10.53 -23.90
C PHE A 193 -6.75 -11.72 -24.84
N ASN A 194 -7.35 -12.80 -24.37
CA ASN A 194 -7.59 -14.01 -25.17
C ASN A 194 -8.61 -13.74 -26.30
N THR A 195 -9.66 -12.95 -26.03
CA THR A 195 -10.67 -12.62 -27.07
C THR A 195 -10.18 -11.70 -28.18
N LYS A 196 -9.06 -10.98 -27.97
CA LYS A 196 -8.44 -10.14 -29.02
C LYS A 196 -7.43 -10.88 -29.88
N ASN A 197 -6.99 -12.06 -29.47
CA ASN A 197 -5.98 -12.87 -30.15
C ASN A 197 -6.54 -14.16 -30.79
N ASP A 198 -7.87 -14.38 -30.75
CA ASP A 198 -8.52 -15.41 -31.55
C ASP A 198 -8.73 -14.87 -32.99
N PRO A 199 -8.18 -15.52 -34.01
CA PRO A 199 -8.27 -15.08 -35.41
C PRO A 199 -9.67 -15.19 -36.00
#